data_598cf26ed1a91e5263b4f52049ca5de2
#
_entry.id   598cf26ed1a91e5263b4f52049ca5de2
#
_cell.length_a   1.000
_cell.length_b   1.000
_cell.length_c   1.000
_cell.angle_alpha   90.00
_cell.angle_beta   90.00
_cell.angle_gamma   90.00
#
_symmetry.space_group_name_H-M   'P 1'
#
loop_
_entity.id
_entity.type
_entity.pdbx_description
1 polymer ?
#
loop_
_entity_poly.entity_id
_entity_poly.type
_entity_poly.pdbx_seq_one_letter_code
_entity_poly.pdbx_strand_id
1 'polypeptide(L)'
;MTVSDRYYVYVYIDPRNFEEFYYGKGTGSRSHAHLQDVGDSVKVARIQAIQSEGLEPIIRIIARGLTSEEALMVETTLIWKLGRTLTNVASGRYVGRFRPMDTFHRRLARFDFENGIYYVNVGEGETRHWDDCRRFGFLAAGGDSKWSDQVRGLEVGDVVVAYLKGAGN
;
A
#
# COMPACT_ATOMS: atom_id res chain seq x y z
N MET A 1 -34.71 -2.94 -0.47
CA MET A 1 -33.49 -2.93 0.36
C MET A 1 -33.83 -3.52 1.70
N THR A 2 -33.33 -4.69 1.97
CA THR A 2 -33.54 -5.35 3.28
C THR A 2 -32.77 -4.60 4.36
N VAL A 3 -33.23 -4.69 5.61
CA VAL A 3 -32.62 -4.01 6.78
C VAL A 3 -31.15 -4.35 7.00
N SER A 4 -30.64 -5.38 6.32
CA SER A 4 -29.25 -5.87 6.40
C SER A 4 -28.21 -5.02 5.64
N ASP A 5 -28.62 -4.23 4.65
CA ASP A 5 -27.68 -3.56 3.71
C ASP A 5 -27.48 -2.06 4.03
N ARG A 6 -27.32 -1.74 5.31
CA ARG A 6 -27.23 -0.35 5.79
C ARG A 6 -25.81 0.11 6.09
N TYR A 7 -24.85 -0.78 5.98
CA TYR A 7 -23.47 -0.45 6.33
C TYR A 7 -22.75 0.21 5.18
N TYR A 8 -21.76 1.04 5.53
CA TYR A 8 -20.83 1.63 4.61
C TYR A 8 -19.42 1.61 5.22
N VAL A 9 -18.43 1.74 4.36
CA VAL A 9 -17.03 1.96 4.74
C VAL A 9 -16.62 3.36 4.30
N TYR A 10 -15.93 4.06 5.16
CA TYR A 10 -15.50 5.45 4.95
C TYR A 10 -14.04 5.63 5.29
N VAL A 11 -13.45 6.69 4.74
CA VAL A 11 -12.09 7.13 4.98
C VAL A 11 -12.05 8.57 5.47
N TYR A 12 -11.12 8.87 6.38
CA TYR A 12 -10.71 10.23 6.73
C TYR A 12 -9.44 10.58 6.00
N ILE A 13 -9.46 11.73 5.34
CA ILE A 13 -8.37 12.28 4.56
C ILE A 13 -7.96 13.61 5.20
N ASP A 14 -6.67 13.79 5.40
CA ASP A 14 -6.09 15.04 5.88
C ASP A 14 -6.12 16.08 4.76
N PRO A 15 -6.83 17.21 4.90
CA PRO A 15 -6.95 18.20 3.84
C PRO A 15 -5.63 18.94 3.54
N ARG A 16 -4.64 18.86 4.42
CA ARG A 16 -3.34 19.55 4.29
C ARG A 16 -2.41 18.88 3.29
N ASN A 17 -2.51 17.55 3.17
CA ASN A 17 -1.60 16.75 2.34
C ASN A 17 -2.31 15.62 1.56
N PHE A 18 -3.63 15.51 1.70
CA PHE A 18 -4.48 14.48 1.10
C PHE A 18 -4.12 13.03 1.50
N GLU A 19 -3.46 12.84 2.62
CA GLU A 19 -3.19 11.51 3.15
C GLU A 19 -4.43 10.90 3.80
N GLU A 20 -4.72 9.67 3.43
CA GLU A 20 -5.71 8.83 4.09
C GLU A 20 -5.14 8.35 5.43
N PHE A 21 -5.83 8.63 6.53
CA PHE A 21 -5.27 8.31 7.85
C PHE A 21 -6.15 7.43 8.73
N TYR A 22 -7.42 7.24 8.37
CA TYR A 22 -8.32 6.40 9.15
C TYR A 22 -9.39 5.79 8.26
N TYR A 23 -9.64 4.49 8.44
CA TYR A 23 -10.75 3.79 7.83
C TYR A 23 -11.74 3.32 8.89
N GLY A 24 -13.03 3.40 8.60
CA GLY A 24 -14.06 2.96 9.52
C GLY A 24 -15.28 2.41 8.82
N LYS A 25 -15.98 1.54 9.53
CA LYS A 25 -17.30 1.02 9.16
C LYS A 25 -18.38 1.75 9.94
N GLY A 26 -19.50 2.04 9.29
CA GLY A 26 -20.60 2.73 9.96
C GLY A 26 -21.97 2.50 9.35
N THR A 27 -22.96 3.00 10.06
CA THR A 27 -24.36 3.15 9.62
C THR A 27 -24.82 4.57 9.93
N GLY A 28 -25.78 5.12 9.19
CA GLY A 28 -26.31 6.47 9.43
C GLY A 28 -25.22 7.54 9.45
N SER A 29 -25.15 8.35 10.49
CA SER A 29 -24.19 9.46 10.64
C SER A 29 -22.87 9.09 11.32
N ARG A 30 -22.56 7.80 11.51
CA ARG A 30 -21.40 7.37 12.28
C ARG A 30 -20.06 7.90 11.74
N SER A 31 -19.95 8.13 10.46
CA SER A 31 -18.73 8.69 9.87
C SER A 31 -18.37 10.10 10.40
N HIS A 32 -19.33 10.83 10.94
CA HIS A 32 -19.13 12.15 11.54
C HIS A 32 -18.99 12.09 13.07
N ALA A 33 -19.45 11.02 13.71
CA ALA A 33 -19.45 10.93 15.16
C ALA A 33 -18.04 11.01 15.76
N HIS A 34 -17.04 10.50 15.06
CA HIS A 34 -15.65 10.50 15.53
C HIS A 34 -14.93 11.84 15.42
N LEU A 35 -15.51 12.84 14.75
CA LEU A 35 -14.90 14.18 14.66
C LEU A 35 -14.90 14.90 16.02
N GLN A 36 -15.75 14.48 16.94
CA GLN A 36 -15.90 15.04 18.27
C GLN A 36 -15.34 14.11 19.37
N ASP A 37 -14.67 13.02 18.98
CA ASP A 37 -14.05 12.12 19.95
C ASP A 37 -13.01 12.89 20.79
N VAL A 38 -12.99 12.59 22.08
CA VAL A 38 -12.03 13.13 23.06
C VAL A 38 -11.18 11.97 23.55
N GLY A 39 -9.86 12.16 23.63
CA GLY A 39 -8.95 11.14 24.16
C GLY A 39 -7.55 11.24 23.53
N ASP A 40 -6.67 10.36 23.96
CA ASP A 40 -5.24 10.38 23.60
C ASP A 40 -4.88 9.49 22.41
N SER A 41 -5.86 9.08 21.59
CA SER A 41 -5.57 8.25 20.43
C SER A 41 -4.90 9.06 19.31
N VAL A 42 -4.03 8.40 18.54
CA VAL A 42 -3.36 9.00 17.37
C VAL A 42 -4.37 9.58 16.36
N LYS A 43 -5.53 8.93 16.21
CA LYS A 43 -6.64 9.44 15.40
C LYS A 43 -7.15 10.78 15.91
N VAL A 44 -7.43 10.87 17.21
CA VAL A 44 -7.95 12.10 17.84
C VAL A 44 -6.93 13.21 17.73
N ALA A 45 -5.67 12.95 18.05
CA ALA A 45 -4.61 13.93 17.92
C ALA A 45 -4.48 14.49 16.49
N ARG A 46 -4.62 13.63 15.45
CA ARG A 46 -4.58 14.08 14.06
C ARG A 46 -5.81 14.93 13.70
N ILE A 47 -6.99 14.55 14.13
CA ILE A 47 -8.21 15.36 13.94
C ILE A 47 -8.07 16.74 14.58
N GLN A 48 -7.61 16.79 15.83
CA GLN A 48 -7.41 18.05 16.56
C GLN A 48 -6.34 18.93 15.89
N ALA A 49 -5.27 18.35 15.38
CA ALA A 49 -4.26 19.09 14.62
C ALA A 49 -4.83 19.74 13.35
N ILE A 50 -5.69 19.03 12.64
CA ILE A 50 -6.39 19.58 11.47
C ILE A 50 -7.33 20.72 11.88
N GLN A 51 -8.11 20.50 12.93
CA GLN A 51 -9.10 21.50 13.42
C GLN A 51 -8.43 22.76 14.01
N SER A 52 -7.24 22.63 14.60
CA SER A 52 -6.49 23.78 15.10
C SER A 52 -6.04 24.75 14.00
N GLU A 53 -5.97 24.27 12.76
CA GLU A 53 -5.69 25.08 11.58
C GLU A 53 -6.97 25.63 10.90
N GLY A 54 -8.14 25.46 11.53
CA GLY A 54 -9.44 25.90 11.00
C GLY A 54 -9.95 25.01 9.85
N LEU A 55 -9.40 23.81 9.71
CA LEU A 55 -9.78 22.84 8.69
C LEU A 55 -10.58 21.68 9.31
N GLU A 56 -11.26 20.91 8.48
CA GLU A 56 -11.95 19.69 8.89
C GLU A 56 -11.46 18.51 8.05
N PRO A 57 -11.35 17.30 8.64
CA PRO A 57 -11.03 16.08 7.88
C PRO A 57 -12.02 15.88 6.72
N ILE A 58 -11.50 15.55 5.56
CA ILE A 58 -12.35 15.20 4.42
C ILE A 58 -12.85 13.76 4.63
N ILE A 59 -14.17 13.59 4.62
CA ILE A 59 -14.80 12.27 4.74
C ILE A 59 -15.23 11.79 3.35
N ARG A 60 -14.86 10.58 2.99
CA ARG A 60 -15.31 9.93 1.75
C ARG A 60 -15.87 8.56 2.07
N ILE A 61 -17.02 8.25 1.47
CA ILE A 61 -17.60 6.91 1.50
C ILE A 61 -16.98 6.11 0.36
N ILE A 62 -16.36 4.99 0.71
CA ILE A 62 -15.67 4.09 -0.24
C ILE A 62 -16.64 3.06 -0.80
N ALA A 63 -17.45 2.48 0.08
CA ALA A 63 -18.44 1.46 -0.28
C ALA A 63 -19.70 1.64 0.56
N ARG A 64 -20.85 1.37 -0.01
CA ARG A 64 -22.15 1.48 0.67
C ARG A 64 -23.09 0.36 0.24
N GLY A 65 -24.20 0.18 0.96
CA GLY A 65 -25.15 -0.89 0.67
C GLY A 65 -24.61 -2.27 1.09
N LEU A 66 -23.78 -2.30 2.13
CA LEU A 66 -23.11 -3.51 2.60
C LEU A 66 -23.83 -4.11 3.80
N THR A 67 -23.75 -5.41 3.94
CA THR A 67 -24.01 -6.10 5.21
C THR A 67 -22.93 -5.73 6.24
N SER A 68 -23.19 -6.03 7.51
CA SER A 68 -22.19 -5.82 8.57
C SER A 68 -20.89 -6.59 8.35
N GLU A 69 -20.97 -7.81 7.80
CA GLU A 69 -19.81 -8.67 7.55
C GLU A 69 -19.00 -8.18 6.36
N GLU A 70 -19.66 -7.83 5.26
CA GLU A 70 -19.01 -7.26 4.09
C GLU A 70 -18.27 -5.96 4.44
N ALA A 71 -18.96 -5.05 5.15
CA ALA A 71 -18.32 -3.79 5.56
C ALA A 71 -17.12 -4.04 6.49
N LEU A 72 -17.21 -5.01 7.40
CA LEU A 72 -16.10 -5.38 8.27
C LEU A 72 -14.93 -6.00 7.48
N MET A 73 -15.21 -6.84 6.48
CA MET A 73 -14.18 -7.43 5.63
C MET A 73 -13.46 -6.35 4.82
N VAL A 74 -14.20 -5.43 4.21
CA VAL A 74 -13.62 -4.30 3.45
C VAL A 74 -12.75 -3.42 4.36
N GLU A 75 -13.27 -2.99 5.51
CA GLU A 75 -12.53 -2.20 6.50
C GLU A 75 -11.23 -2.90 6.92
N THR A 76 -11.32 -4.16 7.32
CA THR A 76 -10.17 -4.94 7.77
C THR A 76 -9.13 -5.12 6.66
N THR A 77 -9.57 -5.33 5.41
CA THR A 77 -8.67 -5.44 4.26
C THR A 77 -7.90 -4.15 4.03
N LEU A 78 -8.56 -3.01 4.09
CA LEU A 78 -7.93 -1.70 3.93
C LEU A 78 -6.96 -1.39 5.07
N ILE A 79 -7.35 -1.65 6.33
CA ILE A 79 -6.47 -1.50 7.48
C ILE A 79 -5.26 -2.43 7.37
N TRP A 80 -5.44 -3.67 6.95
CA TRP A 80 -4.33 -4.60 6.74
C TRP A 80 -3.38 -4.11 5.64
N LYS A 81 -3.92 -3.64 4.52
CA LYS A 81 -3.12 -3.19 3.36
C LYS A 81 -2.34 -1.91 3.65
N LEU A 82 -2.94 -0.95 4.35
CA LEU A 82 -2.44 0.41 4.55
C LEU A 82 -1.97 0.68 5.99
N GLY A 83 -2.05 -0.31 6.87
CA GLY A 83 -1.98 -0.16 8.33
C GLY A 83 -0.81 0.64 8.89
N ARG A 84 0.33 0.71 8.20
CA ARG A 84 1.49 1.48 8.67
C ARG A 84 1.31 3.01 8.57
N THR A 85 0.43 3.46 7.69
CA THR A 85 0.15 4.88 7.47
C THR A 85 -1.13 5.34 8.16
N LEU A 86 -1.91 4.39 8.71
CA LEU A 86 -3.19 4.66 9.33
C LEU A 86 -3.09 4.84 10.85
N THR A 87 -4.03 5.60 11.39
CA THR A 87 -4.21 5.78 12.83
C THR A 87 -5.11 4.73 13.47
N ASN A 88 -5.52 3.72 12.71
CA ASN A 88 -6.33 2.62 13.20
C ASN A 88 -5.54 1.76 14.19
N VAL A 89 -6.05 1.64 15.42
CA VAL A 89 -5.42 0.85 16.48
C VAL A 89 -5.82 -0.63 16.37
N ALA A 90 -7.04 -0.90 15.90
CA ALA A 90 -7.55 -2.25 15.80
C ALA A 90 -7.05 -2.92 14.53
N SER A 91 -6.37 -4.03 14.70
CA SER A 91 -5.93 -4.89 13.60
C SER A 91 -7.09 -5.62 12.88
N GLY A 92 -8.36 -5.40 13.33
CA GLY A 92 -9.56 -5.97 12.71
C GLY A 92 -9.90 -7.40 13.15
N ARG A 93 -11.18 -7.77 13.03
CA ARG A 93 -11.73 -9.04 13.50
C ARG A 93 -11.22 -10.27 12.75
N TYR A 94 -10.73 -10.09 11.51
CA TYR A 94 -10.29 -11.19 10.64
C TYR A 94 -8.77 -11.23 10.43
N VAL A 95 -8.00 -10.58 11.30
CA VAL A 95 -6.53 -10.49 11.17
C VAL A 95 -5.86 -11.84 10.94
N GLY A 96 -6.31 -12.88 11.62
CA GLY A 96 -5.76 -14.22 11.46
C GLY A 96 -6.01 -14.86 10.08
N ARG A 97 -6.86 -14.27 9.24
CA ARG A 97 -7.11 -14.72 7.86
C ARG A 97 -6.19 -14.05 6.85
N PHE A 98 -5.52 -12.98 7.24
CA PHE A 98 -4.59 -12.26 6.38
C PHE A 98 -3.16 -12.72 6.59
N ARG A 99 -2.38 -12.64 5.53
CA ARG A 99 -0.93 -12.82 5.63
C ARG A 99 -0.36 -11.78 6.60
N PRO A 100 0.51 -12.15 7.54
CA PRO A 100 1.18 -11.19 8.40
C PRO A 100 1.88 -10.10 7.60
N MET A 101 1.64 -8.84 7.95
CA MET A 101 2.15 -7.66 7.24
C MET A 101 3.68 -7.64 7.18
N ASP A 102 4.32 -8.04 8.28
CA ASP A 102 5.77 -8.13 8.38
C ASP A 102 6.38 -9.14 7.41
N THR A 103 5.68 -10.25 7.12
CA THR A 103 6.16 -11.25 6.16
C THR A 103 5.98 -10.83 4.71
N PHE A 104 4.96 -10.00 4.43
CA PHE A 104 4.76 -9.44 3.10
C PHE A 104 5.92 -8.51 2.70
N HIS A 105 6.36 -7.67 3.65
CA HIS A 105 7.42 -6.69 3.41
C HIS A 105 8.85 -7.23 3.63
N ARG A 106 9.03 -8.31 4.38
CA ARG A 106 10.35 -8.93 4.60
C ARG A 106 10.99 -9.49 3.33
N ARG A 107 10.21 -9.77 2.30
CA ARG A 107 10.70 -10.29 1.02
C ARG A 107 10.95 -9.21 -0.02
N LEU A 108 10.57 -7.98 0.27
CA LEU A 108 10.96 -6.84 -0.56
C LEU A 108 12.37 -6.45 -0.18
N ALA A 109 13.25 -6.37 -1.16
CA ALA A 109 14.57 -5.79 -0.97
C ALA A 109 14.42 -4.42 -0.31
N ARG A 110 15.23 -4.14 0.69
CA ARG A 110 15.33 -2.78 1.21
C ARG A 110 15.92 -1.94 0.10
N PHE A 111 15.19 -0.93 -0.33
CA PHE A 111 15.75 0.06 -1.24
C PHE A 111 16.71 0.94 -0.43
N ASP A 112 17.97 0.82 -0.75
CA ASP A 112 18.98 1.75 -0.28
C ASP A 112 19.11 2.84 -1.34
N PHE A 113 18.62 4.04 -1.01
CA PHE A 113 18.65 5.18 -1.92
C PHE A 113 20.01 5.91 -1.91
N GLU A 114 20.94 5.50 -1.07
CA GLU A 114 22.32 6.01 -1.05
C GLU A 114 23.15 5.38 -2.15
N ASN A 115 22.77 4.17 -2.59
CA ASN A 115 23.37 3.48 -3.72
C ASN A 115 22.59 3.73 -5.02
N GLY A 116 23.19 3.44 -6.15
CA GLY A 116 22.55 3.59 -7.45
C GLY A 116 21.32 2.70 -7.60
N ILE A 117 20.26 3.24 -8.23
CA ILE A 117 19.09 2.50 -8.65
C ILE A 117 19.06 2.47 -10.16
N TYR A 118 19.15 1.28 -10.72
CA TYR A 118 19.24 1.07 -12.16
C TYR A 118 18.01 0.36 -12.70
N TYR A 119 17.52 0.84 -13.82
CA TYR A 119 16.45 0.18 -14.55
C TYR A 119 17.06 -0.63 -15.69
N VAL A 120 16.78 -1.93 -15.71
CA VAL A 120 17.29 -2.82 -16.77
C VAL A 120 16.12 -3.46 -17.51
N ASN A 121 16.07 -3.27 -18.81
CA ASN A 121 15.12 -3.92 -19.69
C ASN A 121 15.64 -5.33 -20.05
N VAL A 122 14.98 -6.35 -19.54
CA VAL A 122 15.34 -7.75 -19.81
C VAL A 122 14.42 -8.30 -20.90
N GLY A 123 14.98 -8.52 -22.09
CA GLY A 123 14.25 -9.21 -23.16
C GLY A 123 14.35 -10.73 -23.01
N GLU A 124 13.29 -11.44 -23.21
CA GLU A 124 13.31 -12.89 -23.40
C GLU A 124 13.56 -13.27 -24.86
N GLY A 125 14.19 -14.41 -25.11
CA GLY A 125 14.50 -14.93 -26.43
C GLY A 125 14.95 -16.39 -26.34
N GLU A 126 15.31 -16.95 -27.48
CA GLU A 126 15.68 -18.39 -27.59
C GLU A 126 16.86 -18.79 -26.68
N THR A 127 17.76 -17.87 -26.36
CA THR A 127 18.98 -18.13 -25.58
C THR A 127 19.00 -17.47 -24.22
N ARG A 128 17.94 -16.76 -23.84
CA ARG A 128 17.90 -16.05 -22.55
C ARG A 128 16.50 -16.12 -21.96
N HIS A 129 16.41 -16.70 -20.78
CA HIS A 129 15.17 -16.82 -20.02
C HIS A 129 15.29 -16.09 -18.67
N TRP A 130 14.25 -15.34 -18.32
CA TRP A 130 14.21 -14.62 -17.05
C TRP A 130 14.30 -15.53 -15.84
N ASP A 131 13.70 -16.73 -15.94
CA ASP A 131 13.77 -17.71 -14.85
C ASP A 131 15.19 -18.17 -14.56
N ASP A 132 16.04 -18.26 -15.57
CA ASP A 132 17.47 -18.57 -15.39
C ASP A 132 18.19 -17.40 -14.71
N CYS A 133 17.90 -16.16 -15.13
CA CYS A 133 18.46 -14.97 -14.49
C CYS A 133 18.12 -14.92 -13.00
N ARG A 134 16.86 -15.21 -12.66
CA ARG A 134 16.42 -15.29 -11.26
C ARG A 134 17.04 -16.43 -10.48
N ARG A 135 17.09 -17.60 -11.10
CA ARG A 135 17.59 -18.84 -10.45
C ARG A 135 19.06 -18.75 -10.14
N PHE A 136 19.84 -18.18 -11.04
CA PHE A 136 21.29 -18.13 -10.92
C PHE A 136 21.82 -16.77 -10.47
N GLY A 137 20.94 -15.80 -10.22
CA GLY A 137 21.30 -14.49 -9.66
C GLY A 137 22.18 -13.65 -10.57
N PHE A 138 21.89 -13.61 -11.88
CA PHE A 138 22.68 -12.80 -12.80
C PHE A 138 21.79 -11.89 -13.68
N LEU A 139 22.38 -10.82 -14.18
CA LEU A 139 21.84 -10.00 -15.25
C LEU A 139 22.79 -10.01 -16.43
N ALA A 140 22.25 -10.20 -17.63
CA ALA A 140 23.03 -10.18 -18.84
C ALA A 140 22.43 -9.16 -19.83
N ALA A 141 23.28 -8.30 -20.36
CA ALA A 141 22.97 -7.51 -21.53
C ALA A 141 23.35 -8.30 -22.79
N GLY A 142 22.40 -8.43 -23.70
CA GLY A 142 22.68 -8.99 -25.04
C GLY A 142 22.99 -7.86 -26.02
N GLY A 143 23.72 -8.19 -27.09
CA GLY A 143 24.03 -7.26 -28.15
C GLY A 143 25.45 -6.70 -28.10
N ASP A 144 25.62 -5.49 -28.59
CA ASP A 144 26.91 -4.83 -28.72
C ASP A 144 27.43 -4.23 -27.39
N SER A 145 28.61 -3.62 -27.45
CA SER A 145 29.30 -2.98 -26.33
C SER A 145 28.46 -1.94 -25.60
N LYS A 146 27.58 -1.25 -26.29
CA LYS A 146 26.74 -0.19 -25.72
C LYS A 146 25.91 -0.65 -24.51
N TRP A 147 25.35 -1.84 -24.56
CA TRP A 147 24.52 -2.37 -23.49
C TRP A 147 25.37 -3.08 -22.42
N SER A 148 26.45 -3.74 -22.83
CA SER A 148 27.35 -4.42 -21.90
C SER A 148 28.08 -3.44 -20.98
N ASP A 149 28.43 -2.27 -21.45
CA ASP A 149 29.13 -1.24 -20.68
C ASP A 149 28.23 -0.67 -19.56
N GLN A 150 26.93 -0.56 -19.81
CA GLN A 150 25.96 -0.15 -18.78
C GLN A 150 25.86 -1.18 -17.63
N VAL A 151 25.85 -2.48 -17.96
CA VAL A 151 25.82 -3.55 -16.94
C VAL A 151 27.14 -3.63 -16.18
N ARG A 152 28.27 -3.37 -16.83
CA ARG A 152 29.60 -3.34 -16.18
C ARG A 152 29.80 -2.18 -15.21
N GLY A 153 29.00 -1.12 -15.35
CA GLY A 153 29.01 0.02 -14.43
C GLY A 153 28.26 -0.22 -13.12
N LEU A 154 27.62 -1.39 -12.93
CA LEU A 154 26.95 -1.73 -11.69
C LEU A 154 27.98 -2.13 -10.62
N GLU A 155 27.76 -1.66 -9.39
CA GLU A 155 28.58 -1.96 -8.23
C GLU A 155 27.82 -2.84 -7.22
N VAL A 156 28.59 -3.47 -6.32
CA VAL A 156 28.00 -4.27 -5.24
C VAL A 156 27.23 -3.35 -4.28
N GLY A 157 25.95 -3.60 -4.13
CA GLY A 157 25.04 -2.76 -3.33
C GLY A 157 24.02 -1.99 -4.17
N ASP A 158 24.24 -1.87 -5.47
CA ASP A 158 23.27 -1.25 -6.37
C ASP A 158 21.97 -2.04 -6.44
N VAL A 159 20.86 -1.32 -6.53
CA VAL A 159 19.53 -1.89 -6.71
C VAL A 159 19.17 -1.91 -8.19
N VAL A 160 18.82 -3.08 -8.69
CA VAL A 160 18.42 -3.24 -10.09
C VAL A 160 16.94 -3.57 -10.19
N VAL A 161 16.19 -2.73 -10.88
CA VAL A 161 14.80 -2.96 -11.23
C VAL A 161 14.76 -3.56 -12.64
N ALA A 162 14.46 -4.85 -12.74
CA ALA A 162 14.34 -5.55 -14.01
C ALA A 162 12.92 -5.43 -14.56
N TYR A 163 12.81 -4.90 -15.78
CA TYR A 163 11.57 -4.89 -16.55
C TYR A 163 11.59 -6.01 -17.60
N LEU A 164 10.66 -6.93 -17.51
CA LEU A 164 10.53 -8.02 -18.45
C LEU A 164 9.61 -7.61 -19.61
N LYS A 165 10.20 -7.40 -20.77
CA LYS A 165 9.45 -7.03 -21.98
C LYS A 165 8.68 -8.23 -22.49
N GLY A 166 7.36 -8.12 -22.57
CA GLY A 166 6.47 -9.17 -23.10
C GLY A 166 5.80 -10.04 -22.04
N ALA A 167 6.11 -9.87 -20.75
CA ALA A 167 5.44 -10.59 -19.66
C ALA A 167 4.14 -9.89 -19.16
N GLY A 168 3.65 -8.91 -19.87
CA GLY A 168 2.44 -8.18 -19.50
C GLY A 168 1.27 -8.59 -20.38
N ASN A 169 0.42 -9.45 -19.86
CA ASN A 169 -1.01 -9.51 -20.11
C ASN A 169 -1.72 -9.67 -18.78
#